data_5d34e589e96ea0d06c60953f6579b60f
#
_entry.id   5d34e589e96ea0d06c60953f6579b60f
#
_cell.length_a   1.000
_cell.length_b   1.000
_cell.length_c   1.000
_cell.angle_alpha   90.00
_cell.angle_beta   90.00
_cell.angle_gamma   90.00
#
_symmetry.space_group_name_H-M   'P 1'
#
loop_
_entity.id
_entity.type
_entity.pdbx_description
1 polymer ?
#
loop_
_entity_poly.entity_id
_entity_poly.type
_entity_poly.pdbx_seq_one_letter_code
_entity_poly.pdbx_strand_id
1 'polypeptide(L)'
;SISGGVCYFLRERDTTGLCEFTNINGNKTTTESRSLSEFPVVVRYNSAVDIIRKVREKAASFLKDEVSPISPFAIPTKVTGEPKPTARCNITLYTSRGVGYINKSEILSNIKYLDKYKVMVSQIGAEHAGEPGRDGKFRVLTSSMRVMEPNEVCTNSYIVIGEYTDPVIANNVLAYLKTKFVRFLVLQAVSSIHISRTSFTFVPMVDFSRQWGDEELYGEFGITPDEVEFIDSMIKPMDGGDE
;
A
#
# COMPACT_ATOMS: atom_id res chain seq x y z
N SER A 1 -23.13 13.50 6.51
CA SER A 1 -21.86 13.01 7.08
C SER A 1 -20.71 13.41 6.16
N ILE A 2 -19.60 13.83 6.74
CA ILE A 2 -18.36 14.09 5.99
C ILE A 2 -17.63 12.77 5.92
N SER A 3 -17.45 12.20 4.73
CA SER A 3 -16.62 11.00 4.55
C SER A 3 -15.14 11.39 4.49
N GLY A 4 -14.27 10.64 5.16
CA GLY A 4 -12.83 10.83 5.11
C GLY A 4 -12.19 11.51 6.31
N GLY A 5 -12.94 11.71 7.39
CA GLY A 5 -12.44 12.34 8.61
C GLY A 5 -12.27 13.86 8.48
N VAL A 6 -11.97 14.51 9.60
CA VAL A 6 -11.73 15.95 9.70
C VAL A 6 -10.46 16.18 10.48
N CYS A 7 -9.63 17.11 10.00
CA CYS A 7 -8.49 17.63 10.72
C CYS A 7 -8.68 19.14 10.94
N TYR A 8 -8.38 19.63 12.12
CA TYR A 8 -8.28 21.06 12.40
C TYR A 8 -6.97 21.33 13.15
N PHE A 9 -6.44 22.52 13.04
CA PHE A 9 -5.22 22.92 13.71
C PHE A 9 -5.27 24.37 14.15
N LEU A 10 -4.55 24.69 15.23
CA LEU A 10 -4.22 26.02 15.67
C LEU A 10 -2.72 26.21 15.47
N ARG A 11 -2.34 27.32 14.84
CA ARG A 11 -0.94 27.73 14.70
C ARG A 11 -0.72 29.09 15.34
N GLU A 12 0.20 29.16 16.29
CA GLU A 12 0.71 30.40 16.83
C GLU A 12 1.90 30.86 15.98
N ARG A 13 1.85 32.14 15.59
CA ARG A 13 2.81 32.74 14.63
C ARG A 13 4.24 32.67 15.11
N ASP A 14 4.46 32.94 16.39
CA ASP A 14 5.77 33.12 16.98
C ASP A 14 6.27 31.88 17.76
N THR A 15 5.49 30.78 17.74
CA THR A 15 5.83 29.53 18.38
C THR A 15 6.44 28.56 17.38
N THR A 16 7.61 28.01 17.71
CA THR A 16 8.30 26.97 16.97
C THR A 16 8.53 25.78 17.87
N GLY A 17 8.59 24.57 17.29
CA GLY A 17 8.92 23.34 18.02
C GLY A 17 7.92 22.24 17.83
N LEU A 18 7.59 21.55 18.92
CA LEU A 18 6.68 20.41 18.90
C LEU A 18 5.22 20.84 18.75
N CYS A 19 4.43 20.00 18.11
CA CYS A 19 2.99 20.17 17.98
C CYS A 19 2.29 19.23 18.95
N GLU A 20 1.31 19.70 19.70
CA GLU A 20 0.37 18.84 20.41
C GLU A 20 -0.56 18.18 19.39
N PHE A 21 -0.34 16.90 19.16
CA PHE A 21 -1.07 16.12 18.16
C PHE A 21 -2.10 15.23 18.85
N THR A 22 -3.37 15.52 18.61
CA THR A 22 -4.48 14.79 19.22
C THR A 22 -5.18 13.89 18.20
N ASN A 23 -5.25 12.60 18.50
CA ASN A 23 -6.12 11.66 17.80
C ASN A 23 -7.43 11.50 18.55
N ILE A 24 -8.54 11.60 17.84
CA ILE A 24 -9.89 11.29 18.35
C ILE A 24 -10.43 10.15 17.51
N ASN A 25 -10.64 9.00 18.12
CA ASN A 25 -11.22 7.82 17.46
C ASN A 25 -12.37 7.28 18.31
N GLY A 26 -13.60 7.61 17.95
CA GLY A 26 -14.78 7.34 18.75
C GLY A 26 -14.65 8.02 20.12
N ASN A 27 -14.68 7.22 21.19
CA ASN A 27 -14.55 7.68 22.58
C ASN A 27 -13.10 7.71 23.08
N LYS A 28 -12.13 7.32 22.27
CA LYS A 28 -10.71 7.32 22.63
C LYS A 28 -10.04 8.60 22.11
N THR A 29 -9.38 9.30 23.00
CA THR A 29 -8.57 10.49 22.69
C THR A 29 -7.17 10.27 23.21
N THR A 30 -6.17 10.49 22.35
CA THR A 30 -4.75 10.47 22.72
C THR A 30 -4.11 11.76 22.25
N THR A 31 -3.31 12.39 23.11
CA THR A 31 -2.55 13.61 22.77
C THR A 31 -1.09 13.38 23.06
N GLU A 32 -0.24 13.72 22.10
CA GLU A 32 1.21 13.63 22.22
C GLU A 32 1.88 14.87 21.62
N SER A 33 2.98 15.25 22.22
CA SER A 33 3.83 16.33 21.73
C SER A 33 4.79 15.77 20.67
N ARG A 34 4.63 16.17 19.41
CA ARG A 34 5.31 15.58 18.26
C ARG A 34 5.94 16.63 17.35
N SER A 35 7.09 16.29 16.75
CA SER A 35 7.59 17.01 15.57
C SER A 35 6.86 16.54 14.31
N LEU A 36 6.13 17.42 13.64
CA LEU A 36 5.47 17.09 12.38
C LEU A 36 6.45 16.93 11.21
N SER A 37 7.72 17.31 11.38
CA SER A 37 8.79 17.16 10.40
C SER A 37 9.68 15.93 10.65
N GLU A 38 9.38 15.11 11.65
CA GLU A 38 10.16 13.91 11.98
C GLU A 38 10.17 12.88 10.84
N PHE A 39 9.06 12.77 10.11
CA PHE A 39 8.88 11.81 9.04
C PHE A 39 8.57 12.50 7.70
N PRO A 40 8.85 11.84 6.56
CA PRO A 40 8.52 12.38 5.23
C PRO A 40 7.02 12.65 5.01
N VAL A 41 6.17 11.94 5.75
CA VAL A 41 4.72 12.17 5.84
C VAL A 41 4.30 12.09 7.30
N VAL A 42 3.22 12.79 7.66
CA VAL A 42 2.73 12.77 9.05
C VAL A 42 2.16 11.39 9.36
N VAL A 43 2.71 10.73 10.40
CA VAL A 43 2.18 9.46 10.90
C VAL A 43 0.80 9.69 11.50
N ARG A 44 -0.18 8.93 11.04
CA ARG A 44 -1.61 9.16 11.32
C ARG A 44 -1.98 9.02 12.80
N TYR A 45 -1.46 8.01 13.46
CA TYR A 45 -1.83 7.68 14.85
C TYR A 45 -0.64 7.85 15.79
N ASN A 46 -0.86 8.45 16.96
CA ASN A 46 0.16 8.61 17.99
C ASN A 46 0.79 7.27 18.37
N SER A 47 -0.01 6.27 18.65
CA SER A 47 0.45 4.91 19.02
C SER A 47 1.23 4.18 17.92
N ALA A 48 1.27 4.73 16.69
CA ALA A 48 2.05 4.16 15.59
C ALA A 48 3.47 4.76 15.51
N VAL A 49 3.73 5.86 16.19
CA VAL A 49 5.00 6.61 16.04
C VAL A 49 6.20 5.77 16.40
N ASP A 50 6.15 5.08 17.55
CA ASP A 50 7.28 4.25 17.99
C ASP A 50 7.47 3.02 17.10
N ILE A 51 6.40 2.42 16.59
CA ILE A 51 6.47 1.35 15.59
C ILE A 51 7.21 1.84 14.34
N ILE A 52 6.84 3.02 13.82
CA ILE A 52 7.50 3.60 12.65
C ILE A 52 8.98 3.92 12.91
N ARG A 53 9.34 4.41 14.11
CA ARG A 53 10.73 4.64 14.52
C ARG A 53 11.54 3.36 14.47
N LYS A 54 11.05 2.27 15.09
CA LYS A 54 11.69 0.95 15.08
C LYS A 54 11.91 0.43 13.67
N VAL A 55 10.89 0.52 12.81
CA VAL A 55 11.00 0.12 11.41
C VAL A 55 12.07 0.93 10.69
N ARG A 56 12.08 2.25 10.85
CA ARG A 56 13.05 3.13 10.18
C ARG A 56 14.48 2.96 10.68
N GLU A 57 14.66 2.60 11.95
CA GLU A 57 15.99 2.33 12.51
C GLU A 57 16.61 1.08 11.91
N LYS A 58 15.82 0.04 11.63
CA LYS A 58 16.29 -1.24 11.13
C LYS A 58 16.26 -1.38 9.60
N ALA A 59 15.38 -0.67 8.94
CA ALA A 59 15.22 -0.77 7.49
C ALA A 59 16.37 -0.10 6.73
N ALA A 60 17.03 -0.84 5.85
CA ALA A 60 18.05 -0.31 4.95
C ALA A 60 17.45 0.50 3.78
N SER A 61 16.25 0.13 3.33
CA SER A 61 15.51 0.79 2.25
C SER A 61 14.01 0.52 2.37
N PHE A 62 13.20 1.19 1.55
CA PHE A 62 11.75 1.12 1.64
C PHE A 62 11.10 0.73 0.30
N LEU A 63 10.01 -0.01 0.38
CA LEU A 63 9.29 -0.57 -0.78
C LEU A 63 8.77 0.52 -1.74
N LYS A 64 8.59 1.75 -1.29
CA LYS A 64 8.19 2.88 -2.13
C LYS A 64 9.05 3.03 -3.39
N ASP A 65 10.33 2.65 -3.33
CA ASP A 65 11.26 2.82 -4.44
C ASP A 65 11.05 1.78 -5.54
N GLU A 66 10.42 0.65 -5.22
CA GLU A 66 9.98 -0.40 -6.14
C GLU A 66 8.58 -0.17 -6.71
N VAL A 67 7.85 0.83 -6.23
CA VAL A 67 6.49 1.13 -6.69
C VAL A 67 6.53 1.99 -7.95
N SER A 68 5.79 1.57 -8.98
CA SER A 68 5.66 2.30 -10.24
C SER A 68 5.03 3.69 -10.07
N PRO A 69 5.15 4.58 -11.06
CA PRO A 69 4.27 5.74 -11.20
C PRO A 69 2.79 5.36 -11.25
N ILE A 70 1.90 6.33 -11.04
CA ILE A 70 0.43 6.16 -11.06
C ILE A 70 -0.08 5.57 -12.38
N SER A 71 0.60 5.74 -13.49
CA SER A 71 0.23 5.20 -14.79
C SER A 71 1.33 4.26 -15.29
N PRO A 72 1.42 3.02 -14.76
CA PRO A 72 2.57 2.16 -14.99
C PRO A 72 2.84 1.90 -16.48
N PHE A 73 1.81 1.72 -17.29
CA PHE A 73 1.91 1.43 -18.72
C PHE A 73 1.35 2.54 -19.62
N ALA A 74 0.88 3.64 -19.01
CA ALA A 74 0.18 4.75 -19.68
C ALA A 74 -1.07 4.31 -20.47
N ILE A 75 -1.75 3.25 -20.02
CA ILE A 75 -2.99 2.74 -20.60
C ILE A 75 -4.18 3.33 -19.83
N PRO A 76 -5.01 4.17 -20.47
CA PRO A 76 -6.15 4.81 -19.79
C PRO A 76 -7.14 3.82 -19.20
N THR A 77 -7.78 4.15 -18.08
CA THR A 77 -8.77 3.32 -17.38
C THR A 77 -9.96 2.91 -18.26
N LYS A 78 -10.31 3.71 -19.27
CA LYS A 78 -11.41 3.40 -20.19
C LYS A 78 -11.10 2.30 -21.21
N VAL A 79 -9.82 1.96 -21.41
CA VAL A 79 -9.41 0.91 -22.37
C VAL A 79 -9.78 -0.44 -21.78
N THR A 80 -10.47 -1.27 -22.57
CA THR A 80 -10.88 -2.61 -22.19
C THR A 80 -10.15 -3.71 -22.98
N GLY A 81 -9.53 -3.37 -24.11
CA GLY A 81 -8.88 -4.32 -25.01
C GLY A 81 -9.88 -5.19 -25.77
N GLU A 82 -9.37 -6.13 -26.55
CA GLU A 82 -10.14 -7.16 -27.24
C GLU A 82 -10.62 -8.23 -26.25
N PRO A 83 -11.83 -8.81 -26.42
CA PRO A 83 -12.38 -9.80 -25.49
C PRO A 83 -11.68 -11.17 -25.56
N LYS A 84 -10.90 -11.41 -26.62
CA LYS A 84 -10.15 -12.67 -26.84
C LYS A 84 -8.77 -12.34 -27.42
N PRO A 85 -7.74 -13.15 -27.15
CA PRO A 85 -6.44 -12.95 -27.75
C PRO A 85 -6.48 -13.17 -29.26
N THR A 86 -5.74 -12.34 -29.98
CA THR A 86 -5.55 -12.43 -31.44
C THR A 86 -4.05 -12.41 -31.76
N ALA A 87 -3.67 -12.67 -33.00
CA ALA A 87 -2.27 -12.60 -33.42
C ALA A 87 -1.64 -11.20 -33.20
N ARG A 88 -2.46 -10.12 -33.17
CA ARG A 88 -2.00 -8.76 -32.95
C ARG A 88 -2.17 -8.29 -31.51
N CYS A 89 -3.25 -8.71 -30.85
CA CYS A 89 -3.58 -8.32 -29.48
C CYS A 89 -3.45 -9.58 -28.60
N ASN A 90 -2.24 -9.85 -28.12
CA ASN A 90 -1.89 -11.04 -27.36
C ASN A 90 -1.29 -10.73 -25.97
N ILE A 91 -1.26 -9.47 -25.58
CA ILE A 91 -0.84 -9.03 -24.26
C ILE A 91 -2.08 -8.92 -23.38
N THR A 92 -2.08 -9.63 -22.25
CA THR A 92 -3.18 -9.60 -21.28
C THR A 92 -3.27 -8.23 -20.60
N LEU A 93 -4.44 -7.60 -20.62
CA LEU A 93 -4.74 -6.33 -19.98
C LEU A 93 -5.70 -6.52 -18.83
N TYR A 94 -5.25 -6.22 -17.60
CA TYR A 94 -6.12 -6.14 -16.43
C TYR A 94 -6.76 -4.76 -16.33
N THR A 95 -8.07 -4.73 -16.24
CA THR A 95 -8.89 -3.52 -16.13
C THR A 95 -9.82 -3.61 -14.93
N SER A 96 -10.39 -2.49 -14.47
CA SER A 96 -11.45 -2.48 -13.45
C SER A 96 -12.77 -3.14 -13.89
N ARG A 97 -12.88 -3.54 -15.18
CA ARG A 97 -14.06 -4.19 -15.78
C ARG A 97 -13.83 -5.65 -16.15
N GLY A 98 -12.63 -6.16 -15.90
CA GLY A 98 -12.23 -7.52 -16.25
C GLY A 98 -10.95 -7.58 -17.07
N VAL A 99 -10.76 -8.66 -17.78
CA VAL A 99 -9.55 -8.96 -18.57
C VAL A 99 -9.83 -8.74 -20.05
N GLY A 100 -8.92 -8.07 -20.74
CA GLY A 100 -8.90 -7.90 -22.18
C GLY A 100 -7.52 -8.19 -22.76
N TYR A 101 -7.35 -7.96 -24.06
CA TYR A 101 -6.09 -8.19 -24.78
C TYR A 101 -5.76 -7.00 -25.65
N ILE A 102 -4.50 -6.59 -25.64
CA ILE A 102 -4.00 -5.41 -26.38
C ILE A 102 -2.79 -5.74 -27.23
N ASN A 103 -2.48 -4.81 -28.15
CA ASN A 103 -1.25 -4.83 -28.89
C ASN A 103 -0.11 -4.20 -28.08
N LYS A 104 1.11 -4.70 -28.28
CA LYS A 104 2.31 -4.14 -27.64
C LYS A 104 2.51 -2.63 -27.91
N SER A 105 2.08 -2.14 -29.07
CA SER A 105 2.17 -0.72 -29.44
C SER A 105 1.28 0.21 -28.59
N GLU A 106 0.32 -0.34 -27.84
CA GLU A 106 -0.54 0.42 -26.94
C GLU A 106 0.11 0.67 -25.56
N ILE A 107 1.25 0.03 -25.29
CA ILE A 107 2.05 0.23 -24.08
C ILE A 107 2.97 1.40 -24.30
N LEU A 108 2.64 2.56 -23.75
CA LEU A 108 3.34 3.83 -24.03
C LEU A 108 4.40 4.17 -22.98
N SER A 109 4.50 3.40 -21.89
CA SER A 109 5.44 3.66 -20.79
C SER A 109 5.92 2.37 -20.15
N ASN A 110 7.09 2.41 -19.53
CA ASN A 110 7.65 1.36 -18.67
C ASN A 110 7.61 -0.04 -19.29
N ILE A 111 7.91 -0.15 -20.58
CA ILE A 111 7.95 -1.43 -21.31
C ILE A 111 8.85 -2.47 -20.63
N LYS A 112 9.79 -2.04 -19.78
CA LYS A 112 10.68 -2.90 -19.00
C LYS A 112 9.94 -3.85 -18.05
N TYR A 113 8.71 -3.51 -17.63
CA TYR A 113 7.88 -4.41 -16.81
C TYR A 113 7.21 -5.52 -17.62
N LEU A 114 7.20 -5.43 -18.95
CA LEU A 114 6.42 -6.37 -19.78
C LEU A 114 6.91 -7.81 -19.67
N ASP A 115 8.21 -8.02 -19.62
CA ASP A 115 8.87 -9.33 -19.56
C ASP A 115 9.20 -9.79 -18.13
N LYS A 116 8.64 -9.11 -17.13
CA LYS A 116 8.90 -9.36 -15.70
C LYS A 116 7.64 -9.83 -14.97
N TYR A 117 7.86 -10.58 -13.88
CA TYR A 117 6.85 -10.76 -12.83
C TYR A 117 6.78 -9.49 -11.99
N LYS A 118 5.59 -9.06 -11.63
CA LYS A 118 5.32 -7.86 -10.85
C LYS A 118 4.02 -8.00 -10.08
N VAL A 119 3.88 -7.29 -8.96
CA VAL A 119 2.65 -7.34 -8.17
C VAL A 119 1.76 -6.15 -8.53
N MET A 120 0.54 -6.44 -8.97
CA MET A 120 -0.50 -5.45 -9.26
C MET A 120 -1.27 -5.09 -7.98
N VAL A 121 -1.43 -3.80 -7.72
CA VAL A 121 -2.19 -3.27 -6.59
C VAL A 121 -3.18 -2.23 -7.11
N SER A 122 -4.42 -2.27 -6.61
CA SER A 122 -5.43 -1.25 -6.93
C SER A 122 -4.98 0.14 -6.47
N GLN A 123 -5.19 1.16 -7.29
CA GLN A 123 -5.01 2.57 -6.88
C GLN A 123 -6.08 3.05 -5.91
N ILE A 124 -7.19 2.36 -5.79
CA ILE A 124 -8.24 2.66 -4.81
C ILE A 124 -8.02 1.75 -3.60
N GLY A 125 -7.88 2.35 -2.43
CA GLY A 125 -7.84 1.64 -1.16
C GLY A 125 -9.15 0.92 -0.87
N ALA A 126 -9.12 -0.03 0.06
CA ALA A 126 -10.29 -0.82 0.42
C ALA A 126 -11.37 0.01 1.15
N GLU A 127 -10.95 1.07 1.83
CA GLU A 127 -11.83 1.97 2.58
C GLU A 127 -11.76 3.41 2.05
N HIS A 128 -12.80 4.18 2.34
CA HIS A 128 -12.79 5.62 2.13
C HIS A 128 -11.81 6.28 3.11
N ALA A 129 -10.81 6.93 2.56
CA ALA A 129 -9.77 7.77 3.19
C ALA A 129 -9.83 7.91 4.73
N GLY A 130 -9.53 6.84 5.47
CA GLY A 130 -9.38 6.88 6.92
C GLY A 130 -10.60 6.53 7.74
N GLU A 131 -11.68 6.05 7.14
CA GLU A 131 -12.80 5.47 7.86
C GLU A 131 -12.64 3.94 7.92
N PRO A 132 -12.65 3.33 9.11
CA PRO A 132 -12.60 1.87 9.23
C PRO A 132 -13.89 1.23 8.72
N GLY A 133 -13.85 -0.07 8.46
CA GLY A 133 -15.03 -0.88 8.20
C GLY A 133 -16.00 -0.87 9.40
N ARG A 134 -17.17 -1.51 9.25
CA ARG A 134 -18.19 -1.60 10.31
C ARG A 134 -17.70 -2.27 11.59
N ASP A 135 -16.67 -3.09 11.48
CA ASP A 135 -15.98 -3.78 12.59
C ASP A 135 -14.91 -2.92 13.28
N GLY A 136 -14.75 -1.66 12.86
CA GLY A 136 -13.75 -0.74 13.38
C GLY A 136 -12.34 -0.99 12.84
N LYS A 137 -12.15 -1.93 11.90
CA LYS A 137 -10.85 -2.31 11.34
C LYS A 137 -10.69 -1.91 9.88
N PHE A 138 -9.44 -1.82 9.45
CA PHE A 138 -9.06 -1.46 8.08
C PHE A 138 -8.57 -2.68 7.30
N ARG A 139 -8.92 -2.77 6.03
CA ARG A 139 -8.26 -3.66 5.05
C ARG A 139 -7.03 -3.00 4.44
N VAL A 140 -7.12 -1.72 4.17
CA VAL A 140 -6.12 -0.82 3.57
C VAL A 140 -5.89 -1.10 2.08
N LEU A 141 -5.42 -2.29 1.75
CA LEU A 141 -5.26 -2.77 0.38
C LEU A 141 -6.42 -3.71 0.01
N THR A 142 -6.81 -3.71 -1.26
CA THR A 142 -7.89 -4.58 -1.76
C THR A 142 -7.41 -6.02 -1.96
N SER A 143 -8.31 -7.00 -1.84
CA SER A 143 -8.03 -8.42 -2.12
C SER A 143 -7.70 -8.70 -3.60
N SER A 144 -7.97 -7.74 -4.51
CA SER A 144 -7.69 -7.87 -5.94
C SER A 144 -6.19 -7.85 -6.32
N MET A 145 -5.30 -7.69 -5.33
CA MET A 145 -3.85 -7.79 -5.56
C MET A 145 -3.49 -9.15 -6.12
N ARG A 146 -2.60 -9.15 -7.12
CA ARG A 146 -2.09 -10.38 -7.75
C ARG A 146 -0.70 -10.22 -8.32
N VAL A 147 -0.02 -11.33 -8.49
CA VAL A 147 1.15 -11.37 -9.36
C VAL A 147 0.67 -11.31 -10.81
N MET A 148 1.27 -10.42 -11.59
CA MET A 148 1.19 -10.40 -13.05
C MET A 148 2.41 -11.10 -13.64
N GLU A 149 2.17 -11.96 -14.63
CA GLU A 149 3.21 -12.70 -15.37
C GLU A 149 3.83 -11.84 -16.49
N PRO A 150 4.93 -12.28 -17.12
CA PRO A 150 5.38 -11.73 -18.39
C PRO A 150 4.24 -11.66 -19.43
N ASN A 151 4.23 -10.60 -20.24
CA ASN A 151 3.16 -10.26 -21.19
C ASN A 151 1.80 -9.93 -20.57
N GLU A 152 1.79 -9.52 -19.31
CA GLU A 152 0.61 -8.98 -18.64
C GLU A 152 0.84 -7.52 -18.24
N VAL A 153 -0.17 -6.68 -18.44
CA VAL A 153 -0.19 -5.26 -18.10
C VAL A 153 -1.53 -4.87 -17.47
N CYS A 154 -1.59 -3.67 -16.94
CA CYS A 154 -2.82 -3.14 -16.34
C CYS A 154 -3.09 -1.70 -16.80
N THR A 155 -4.34 -1.27 -16.67
CA THR A 155 -4.73 0.13 -16.88
C THR A 155 -4.30 1.02 -15.72
N ASN A 156 -4.50 2.32 -15.88
CA ASN A 156 -4.28 3.34 -14.85
C ASN A 156 -5.19 3.22 -13.60
N SER A 157 -5.94 2.12 -13.47
CA SER A 157 -6.65 1.76 -12.23
C SER A 157 -5.73 1.10 -11.19
N TYR A 158 -4.52 0.74 -11.60
CA TYR A 158 -3.56 -0.02 -10.80
C TYR A 158 -2.18 0.62 -10.83
N ILE A 159 -1.39 0.31 -9.80
CA ILE A 159 0.06 0.46 -9.76
C ILE A 159 0.69 -0.92 -9.78
N VAL A 160 1.98 -1.00 -10.11
CA VAL A 160 2.75 -2.24 -10.03
C VAL A 160 3.94 -2.06 -9.08
N ILE A 161 4.31 -3.15 -8.41
CA ILE A 161 5.42 -3.20 -7.46
C ILE A 161 6.41 -4.24 -7.93
N GLY A 162 7.66 -3.82 -8.04
CA GLY A 162 8.80 -4.63 -8.43
C GLY A 162 8.86 -5.01 -9.91
N GLU A 163 10.00 -5.56 -10.29
CA GLU A 163 10.31 -6.12 -11.62
C GLU A 163 11.18 -7.37 -11.43
N TYR A 164 10.53 -8.51 -11.21
CA TYR A 164 11.19 -9.75 -10.83
C TYR A 164 11.36 -10.68 -12.02
N THR A 165 12.44 -11.47 -12.00
CA THR A 165 12.68 -12.55 -12.98
C THR A 165 12.19 -13.90 -12.48
N ASP A 166 11.98 -14.03 -11.17
CA ASP A 166 11.54 -15.24 -10.49
C ASP A 166 10.10 -15.06 -9.97
N PRO A 167 9.15 -15.92 -10.37
CA PRO A 167 7.78 -15.88 -9.86
C PRO A 167 7.69 -16.14 -8.35
N VAL A 168 8.65 -16.87 -7.76
CA VAL A 168 8.65 -17.13 -6.32
C VAL A 168 8.85 -15.83 -5.55
N ILE A 169 9.78 -14.97 -5.99
CA ILE A 169 10.01 -13.64 -5.38
C ILE A 169 8.75 -12.78 -5.49
N ALA A 170 8.11 -12.73 -6.66
CA ALA A 170 6.88 -11.95 -6.84
C ALA A 170 5.74 -12.44 -5.94
N ASN A 171 5.59 -13.76 -5.76
CA ASN A 171 4.61 -14.34 -4.85
C ASN A 171 4.93 -14.03 -3.37
N ASN A 172 6.20 -14.03 -2.98
CA ASN A 172 6.63 -13.66 -1.65
C ASN A 172 6.33 -12.18 -1.36
N VAL A 173 6.54 -11.29 -2.33
CA VAL A 173 6.13 -9.88 -2.24
C VAL A 173 4.61 -9.75 -2.09
N LEU A 174 3.82 -10.50 -2.86
CA LEU A 174 2.36 -10.50 -2.71
C LEU A 174 1.93 -10.97 -1.32
N ALA A 175 2.53 -12.05 -0.80
CA ALA A 175 2.25 -12.53 0.56
C ALA A 175 2.63 -11.48 1.62
N TYR A 176 3.79 -10.84 1.47
CA TYR A 176 4.26 -9.75 2.32
C TYR A 176 3.26 -8.59 2.36
N LEU A 177 2.76 -8.14 1.21
CA LEU A 177 1.75 -7.07 1.13
C LEU A 177 0.42 -7.43 1.82
N LYS A 178 0.09 -8.71 1.96
CA LYS A 178 -1.12 -9.20 2.62
C LYS A 178 -1.00 -9.24 4.15
N THR A 179 0.21 -9.16 4.72
CA THR A 179 0.40 -9.17 6.17
C THR A 179 -0.28 -7.97 6.85
N LYS A 180 -0.70 -8.13 8.10
CA LYS A 180 -1.27 -7.04 8.89
C LYS A 180 -0.23 -5.95 9.13
N PHE A 181 1.02 -6.35 9.41
CA PHE A 181 2.12 -5.42 9.65
C PHE A 181 2.32 -4.46 8.46
N VAL A 182 2.46 -4.98 7.25
CA VAL A 182 2.66 -4.15 6.05
C VAL A 182 1.46 -3.23 5.81
N ARG A 183 0.24 -3.75 5.90
CA ARG A 183 -0.97 -2.94 5.72
C ARG A 183 -1.13 -1.87 6.79
N PHE A 184 -0.71 -2.17 8.02
CA PHE A 184 -0.62 -1.17 9.09
C PHE A 184 0.34 -0.03 8.73
N LEU A 185 1.53 -0.34 8.22
CA LEU A 185 2.51 0.66 7.80
C LEU A 185 1.98 1.51 6.62
N VAL A 186 1.32 0.88 5.65
CA VAL A 186 0.64 1.60 4.56
C VAL A 186 -0.42 2.55 5.11
N LEU A 187 -1.25 2.10 6.06
CA LEU A 187 -2.30 2.93 6.68
C LEU A 187 -1.73 4.22 7.28
N GLN A 188 -0.53 4.18 7.87
CA GLN A 188 0.08 5.36 8.48
C GLN A 188 0.46 6.45 7.47
N ALA A 189 0.69 6.09 6.21
CA ALA A 189 1.07 7.02 5.14
C ALA A 189 -0.08 7.41 4.20
N VAL A 190 -1.22 6.72 4.27
CA VAL A 190 -2.38 7.00 3.41
C VAL A 190 -3.09 8.27 3.88
N SER A 191 -3.19 9.26 3.00
CA SER A 191 -3.87 10.54 3.24
C SER A 191 -5.15 10.74 2.39
N SER A 192 -5.44 9.80 1.49
CA SER A 192 -6.60 9.85 0.58
C SER A 192 -7.08 8.44 0.26
N ILE A 193 -8.12 8.33 -0.56
CA ILE A 193 -8.57 7.02 -1.09
C ILE A 193 -7.57 6.38 -2.06
N HIS A 194 -6.56 7.13 -2.50
CA HIS A 194 -5.61 6.65 -3.50
C HIS A 194 -4.36 6.05 -2.88
N ILE A 195 -4.07 4.82 -3.30
CA ILE A 195 -2.82 4.13 -3.03
C ILE A 195 -1.81 4.49 -4.12
N SER A 196 -0.65 4.96 -3.71
CA SER A 196 0.43 5.42 -4.58
C SER A 196 1.78 5.06 -3.97
N ARG A 197 2.87 5.39 -4.66
CA ARG A 197 4.24 5.25 -4.14
C ARG A 197 4.40 5.79 -2.72
N THR A 198 3.82 6.96 -2.43
CA THR A 198 3.91 7.59 -1.10
C THR A 198 3.26 6.75 -0.01
N SER A 199 2.25 5.94 -0.33
CA SER A 199 1.60 5.05 0.64
C SER A 199 2.53 3.98 1.20
N PHE A 200 3.63 3.66 0.49
CA PHE A 200 4.62 2.67 0.90
C PHE A 200 5.87 3.29 1.56
N THR A 201 5.80 4.55 1.98
CA THR A 201 6.93 5.29 2.57
C THR A 201 7.52 4.61 3.82
N PHE A 202 6.69 3.93 4.59
CA PHE A 202 7.10 3.26 5.84
C PHE A 202 7.26 1.75 5.69
N VAL A 203 6.96 1.18 4.53
CA VAL A 203 7.06 -0.26 4.30
C VAL A 203 8.51 -0.62 4.00
N PRO A 204 9.20 -1.39 4.87
CA PRO A 204 10.60 -1.73 4.65
C PRO A 204 10.78 -2.73 3.50
N MET A 205 11.92 -2.65 2.82
CA MET A 205 12.39 -3.74 1.98
C MET A 205 12.94 -4.85 2.87
N VAL A 206 12.59 -6.09 2.55
CA VAL A 206 13.09 -7.30 3.21
C VAL A 206 13.63 -8.27 2.15
N ASP A 207 14.29 -9.33 2.58
CA ASP A 207 14.74 -10.38 1.66
C ASP A 207 13.55 -11.22 1.16
N PHE A 208 13.12 -10.97 -0.07
CA PHE A 208 12.02 -11.70 -0.70
C PHE A 208 12.40 -13.07 -1.27
N SER A 209 13.62 -13.55 -1.06
CA SER A 209 13.98 -14.95 -1.39
C SER A 209 13.22 -15.96 -0.51
N ARG A 210 12.63 -15.51 0.60
CA ARG A 210 11.78 -16.28 1.51
C ARG A 210 10.43 -15.58 1.76
N GLN A 211 9.49 -16.33 2.30
CA GLN A 211 8.23 -15.76 2.78
C GLN A 211 8.42 -15.07 4.12
N TRP A 212 7.57 -14.09 4.37
CA TRP A 212 7.46 -13.35 5.62
C TRP A 212 6.02 -13.34 6.09
N GLY A 213 5.79 -13.80 7.32
CA GLY A 213 4.54 -13.68 8.03
C GLY A 213 4.57 -12.53 9.05
N ASP A 214 3.44 -12.26 9.69
CA ASP A 214 3.35 -11.20 10.68
C ASP A 214 4.28 -11.44 11.88
N GLU A 215 4.37 -12.68 12.39
CA GLU A 215 5.20 -13.01 13.55
C GLU A 215 6.70 -12.78 13.27
N GLU A 216 7.18 -13.19 12.09
CA GLU A 216 8.58 -12.98 11.69
C GLU A 216 8.89 -11.49 11.54
N LEU A 217 7.95 -10.72 10.96
CA LEU A 217 8.10 -9.27 10.81
C LEU A 217 8.10 -8.56 12.17
N TYR A 218 7.23 -8.98 13.10
CA TYR A 218 7.23 -8.43 14.45
C TYR A 218 8.57 -8.70 15.16
N GLY A 219 9.10 -9.90 15.04
CA GLY A 219 10.42 -10.25 15.58
C GLY A 219 11.55 -9.45 14.94
N GLU A 220 11.58 -9.35 13.61
CA GLU A 220 12.59 -8.61 12.85
C GLU A 220 12.65 -7.14 13.26
N PHE A 221 11.49 -6.48 13.38
CA PHE A 221 11.41 -5.05 13.69
C PHE A 221 11.30 -4.77 15.19
N GLY A 222 11.28 -5.79 16.06
CA GLY A 222 11.25 -5.63 17.52
C GLY A 222 9.92 -5.02 18.00
N ILE A 223 8.82 -5.43 17.39
CA ILE A 223 7.46 -5.01 17.76
C ILE A 223 7.07 -5.71 19.06
N THR A 224 6.66 -4.94 20.06
CA THR A 224 6.28 -5.46 21.37
C THR A 224 4.87 -6.07 21.35
N PRO A 225 4.52 -6.93 22.33
CA PRO A 225 3.17 -7.48 22.42
C PRO A 225 2.05 -6.43 22.42
N ASP A 226 2.23 -5.31 23.11
CA ASP A 226 1.24 -4.22 23.15
C ASP A 226 1.09 -3.54 21.78
N GLU A 227 2.19 -3.40 21.04
CA GLU A 227 2.17 -2.87 19.67
C GLU A 227 1.52 -3.85 18.69
N VAL A 228 1.74 -5.17 18.87
CA VAL A 228 1.05 -6.21 18.10
C VAL A 228 -0.45 -6.15 18.35
N GLU A 229 -0.88 -6.03 19.63
CA GLU A 229 -2.30 -5.88 19.97
C GLU A 229 -2.89 -4.62 19.32
N PHE A 230 -2.13 -3.51 19.29
CA PHE A 230 -2.55 -2.29 18.61
C PHE A 230 -2.71 -2.50 17.10
N ILE A 231 -1.74 -3.13 16.42
CA ILE A 231 -1.84 -3.48 15.00
C ILE A 231 -3.06 -4.36 14.73
N ASP A 232 -3.27 -5.39 15.55
CA ASP A 232 -4.39 -6.32 15.43
C ASP A 232 -5.75 -5.67 15.69
N SER A 233 -5.78 -4.63 16.54
CA SER A 233 -6.99 -3.84 16.75
C SER A 233 -7.37 -2.99 15.56
N MET A 234 -6.37 -2.62 14.74
CA MET A 234 -6.53 -1.72 13.59
C MET A 234 -6.75 -2.46 12.27
N ILE A 235 -6.08 -3.58 12.05
CA ILE A 235 -6.02 -4.23 10.75
C ILE A 235 -6.82 -5.53 10.73
N LYS A 236 -7.74 -5.63 9.77
CA LYS A 236 -8.52 -6.86 9.53
C LYS A 236 -7.61 -7.94 8.91
N PRO A 237 -7.71 -9.21 9.32
CA PRO A 237 -7.06 -10.30 8.60
C PRO A 237 -7.45 -10.26 7.10
N MET A 238 -6.52 -10.63 6.23
CA MET A 238 -6.78 -10.81 4.80
C MET A 238 -6.56 -12.29 4.48
N ASP A 239 -7.61 -13.07 4.66
CA ASP A 239 -7.61 -14.48 4.30
C ASP A 239 -7.60 -14.63 2.78
N GLY A 240 -6.96 -15.70 2.28
CA GLY A 240 -6.73 -15.91 0.85
C GLY A 240 -7.98 -16.20 0.02
N GLY A 241 -9.18 -15.83 0.47
CA GLY A 241 -10.44 -16.22 -0.12
C GLY A 241 -11.63 -15.28 0.02
N ASP A 242 -11.45 -14.08 0.55
CA ASP A 242 -12.55 -13.09 0.56
C ASP A 242 -12.66 -12.42 -0.82
N GLU A 243 -13.48 -12.97 -1.70
CA GLU A 243 -14.09 -12.32 -2.87
C GLU A 243 -15.26 -11.43 -2.44
#